data_fea075de3ad317484d84741c77a9fe85
#
_entry.id   fea075de3ad317484d84741c77a9fe85
#
_cell.length_a   1.000
_cell.length_b   1.000
_cell.length_c   1.000
_cell.angle_alpha   90.00
_cell.angle_beta   90.00
_cell.angle_gamma   90.00
#
_symmetry.space_group_name_H-M   'P 1'
#
loop_
_entity.id
_entity.type
_entity.pdbx_description
1 polymer ?
#
loop_
_entity_poly.entity_id
_entity_poly.type
_entity_poly.pdbx_seq_one_letter_code
_entity_poly.pdbx_strand_id
1 'polypeptide(L)'
;MGMTMTQKILAAHAGLDSVTAGQLIEAKLDVVMANDITGPMALPIFRQMADKVFDKDKVVLVPDHFTPNKDIKSAENSKSIREFAKNQGLSWYFEQGKSGVEHAILPEAGVVAAGECIIGADSHTCTYGALGAFSTGVGTTDIATGMAMGELWFKVPSAIKFVLTGKPGKYVSGKDIIIHICLLYTSDA
;
A
#
# COMPACT_ATOMS: atom_id res chain seq x y z
N MET A 1 26.55 8.31 -9.03
CA MET A 1 26.00 6.95 -9.18
C MET A 1 24.52 7.12 -9.55
N GLY A 2 23.95 6.31 -10.46
CA GLY A 2 22.52 6.45 -10.82
C GLY A 2 21.62 6.00 -9.67
N MET A 3 20.44 6.65 -9.51
CA MET A 3 19.42 6.25 -8.56
C MET A 3 18.67 5.00 -9.04
N THR A 4 18.26 4.15 -8.10
CA THR A 4 17.29 3.07 -8.36
C THR A 4 15.90 3.63 -8.67
N MET A 5 14.97 2.82 -9.18
CA MET A 5 13.58 3.22 -9.40
C MET A 5 12.95 3.75 -8.10
N THR A 6 13.08 3.01 -7.01
CA THR A 6 12.60 3.41 -5.68
C THR A 6 13.17 4.77 -5.25
N GLN A 7 14.47 4.98 -5.40
CA GLN A 7 15.09 6.26 -5.05
C GLN A 7 14.57 7.41 -5.91
N LYS A 8 14.31 7.19 -7.20
CA LYS A 8 13.74 8.23 -8.08
C LYS A 8 12.32 8.62 -7.66
N ILE A 9 11.47 7.62 -7.33
CA ILE A 9 10.11 7.87 -6.88
C ILE A 9 10.13 8.63 -5.55
N LEU A 10 10.87 8.15 -4.57
CA LEU A 10 10.96 8.78 -3.26
C LEU A 10 11.55 10.19 -3.33
N ALA A 11 12.58 10.43 -4.16
CA ALA A 11 13.14 11.76 -4.36
C ALA A 11 12.10 12.74 -4.92
N ALA A 12 11.34 12.31 -5.94
CA ALA A 12 10.29 13.13 -6.54
C ALA A 12 9.19 13.49 -5.52
N HIS A 13 8.76 12.52 -4.70
CA HIS A 13 7.73 12.74 -3.69
C HIS A 13 8.21 13.53 -2.47
N ALA A 14 9.52 13.54 -2.21
CA ALA A 14 10.15 14.38 -1.19
C ALA A 14 10.54 15.78 -1.70
N GLY A 15 10.37 16.07 -2.99
CA GLY A 15 10.81 17.33 -3.60
C GLY A 15 12.33 17.50 -3.64
N LEU A 16 13.07 16.38 -3.72
CA LEU A 16 14.53 16.34 -3.72
C LEU A 16 15.07 15.91 -5.09
N ASP A 17 16.21 16.45 -5.49
CA ASP A 17 16.88 16.04 -6.74
C ASP A 17 17.40 14.60 -6.68
N SER A 18 17.81 14.15 -5.50
CA SER A 18 18.31 12.79 -5.28
C SER A 18 18.20 12.37 -3.82
N VAL A 19 18.13 11.06 -3.60
CA VAL A 19 18.18 10.42 -2.27
C VAL A 19 19.14 9.25 -2.26
N THR A 20 19.62 8.90 -1.08
CA THR A 20 20.54 7.76 -0.87
C THR A 20 19.96 6.77 0.12
N ALA A 21 20.34 5.49 0.01
CA ALA A 21 19.94 4.47 0.96
C ALA A 21 20.32 4.85 2.40
N GLY A 22 19.38 4.67 3.33
CA GLY A 22 19.53 5.03 4.74
C GLY A 22 19.13 6.48 5.07
N GLN A 23 18.93 7.35 4.08
CA GLN A 23 18.48 8.72 4.29
C GLN A 23 17.04 8.73 4.83
N LEU A 24 16.77 9.58 5.82
CA LEU A 24 15.41 9.87 6.28
C LEU A 24 14.84 11.01 5.44
N ILE A 25 13.65 10.81 4.94
CA ILE A 25 12.91 11.78 4.12
C ILE A 25 11.45 11.82 4.54
N GLU A 26 10.79 12.89 4.24
CA GLU A 26 9.34 13.02 4.25
C GLU A 26 8.86 13.03 2.81
N ALA A 27 7.88 12.19 2.48
CA ALA A 27 7.40 12.05 1.10
C ALA A 27 5.87 12.11 1.03
N LYS A 28 5.36 12.79 0.02
CA LYS A 28 3.92 12.88 -0.29
C LYS A 28 3.41 11.53 -0.75
N LEU A 29 2.15 11.26 -0.42
CA LEU A 29 1.47 10.00 -0.74
C LEU A 29 0.48 10.21 -1.88
N ASP A 30 0.45 9.26 -2.81
CA ASP A 30 -0.55 9.21 -3.89
C ASP A 30 -1.72 8.32 -3.52
N VAL A 31 -1.47 7.23 -2.81
CA VAL A 31 -2.51 6.31 -2.36
C VAL A 31 -2.26 5.88 -0.91
N VAL A 32 -3.32 5.98 -0.10
CA VAL A 32 -3.38 5.45 1.28
C VAL A 32 -4.49 4.42 1.33
N MET A 33 -4.14 3.14 1.48
CA MET A 33 -5.08 2.02 1.40
C MET A 33 -5.27 1.34 2.74
N ALA A 34 -6.50 0.93 3.05
CA ALA A 34 -6.81 0.04 4.16
C ALA A 34 -7.99 -0.89 3.82
N ASN A 35 -8.06 -2.02 4.52
CA ASN A 35 -9.11 -3.01 4.39
C ASN A 35 -10.01 -3.11 5.64
N ASP A 36 -10.91 -4.08 5.67
CA ASP A 36 -11.86 -4.29 6.76
C ASP A 36 -11.26 -4.92 8.03
N ILE A 37 -9.96 -5.26 8.04
CA ILE A 37 -9.22 -5.62 9.25
C ILE A 37 -8.57 -4.36 9.84
N THR A 38 -7.77 -3.69 9.05
CA THR A 38 -6.84 -2.65 9.49
C THR A 38 -7.45 -1.26 9.48
N GLY A 39 -8.38 -1.00 8.57
CA GLY A 39 -9.15 0.25 8.52
C GLY A 39 -9.84 0.56 9.84
N PRO A 40 -10.70 -0.34 10.38
CA PRO A 40 -11.35 -0.11 11.67
C PRO A 40 -10.40 0.19 12.82
N MET A 41 -9.18 -0.35 12.78
CA MET A 41 -8.14 -0.09 13.79
C MET A 41 -7.48 1.28 13.62
N ALA A 42 -7.35 1.77 12.39
CA ALA A 42 -6.76 3.07 12.08
C ALA A 42 -7.74 4.24 12.36
N LEU A 43 -9.05 4.04 12.15
CA LEU A 43 -10.05 5.11 12.27
C LEU A 43 -10.10 5.81 13.64
N PRO A 44 -10.01 5.11 14.80
CA PRO A 44 -9.95 5.78 16.10
C PRO A 44 -8.72 6.67 16.28
N ILE A 45 -7.58 6.27 15.69
CA ILE A 45 -6.33 7.03 15.71
C ILE A 45 -6.47 8.26 14.81
N PHE A 46 -6.97 8.06 13.58
CA PHE A 46 -7.24 9.14 12.64
C PHE A 46 -8.11 10.25 13.26
N ARG A 47 -9.21 9.88 13.94
CA ARG A 47 -10.13 10.84 14.59
C ARG A 47 -9.51 11.67 15.71
N GLN A 48 -8.35 11.25 16.25
CA GLN A 48 -7.57 12.04 17.20
C GLN A 48 -6.67 13.06 16.52
N MET A 49 -6.38 12.87 15.22
CA MET A 49 -5.47 13.71 14.43
C MET A 49 -6.22 14.70 13.54
N ALA A 50 -7.32 14.26 12.92
CA ALA A 50 -8.05 15.05 11.93
C ALA A 50 -9.55 14.69 11.86
N ASP A 51 -10.35 15.65 11.42
CA ASP A 51 -11.78 15.44 11.12
C ASP A 51 -12.00 14.99 9.68
N LYS A 52 -11.08 15.36 8.78
CA LYS A 52 -11.17 15.05 7.34
C LYS A 52 -9.87 14.44 6.83
N VAL A 53 -10.00 13.53 5.88
CA VAL A 53 -8.84 13.02 5.13
C VAL A 53 -8.20 14.14 4.30
N PHE A 54 -6.89 14.04 4.08
CA PHE A 54 -6.15 15.05 3.32
C PHE A 54 -6.66 15.19 1.89
N ASP A 55 -7.06 14.09 1.27
CA ASP A 55 -7.63 14.07 -0.07
C ASP A 55 -8.55 12.82 -0.22
N LYS A 56 -9.83 13.08 -0.53
CA LYS A 56 -10.85 12.02 -0.69
C LYS A 56 -10.62 11.13 -1.91
N ASP A 57 -9.81 11.59 -2.87
CA ASP A 57 -9.50 10.88 -4.10
C ASP A 57 -8.24 10.00 -3.97
N LYS A 58 -7.51 10.12 -2.84
CA LYS A 58 -6.28 9.39 -2.56
C LYS A 58 -6.38 8.38 -1.41
N VAL A 59 -7.48 8.37 -0.69
CA VAL A 59 -7.75 7.38 0.36
C VAL A 59 -8.67 6.30 -0.18
N VAL A 60 -8.24 5.03 -0.04
CA VAL A 60 -8.89 3.86 -0.62
C VAL A 60 -9.26 2.87 0.47
N LEU A 61 -10.50 2.40 0.48
CA LEU A 61 -10.98 1.40 1.42
C LEU A 61 -11.60 0.21 0.68
N VAL A 62 -11.11 -1.00 0.98
CA VAL A 62 -11.55 -2.25 0.34
C VAL A 62 -11.91 -3.28 1.42
N PRO A 63 -13.20 -3.59 1.64
CA PRO A 63 -13.62 -4.69 2.51
C PRO A 63 -13.54 -6.02 1.78
N ASP A 64 -12.41 -6.72 1.87
CA ASP A 64 -12.13 -7.95 1.13
C ASP A 64 -11.62 -9.13 2.00
N HIS A 65 -11.19 -8.88 3.24
CA HIS A 65 -10.63 -9.91 4.09
C HIS A 65 -11.67 -10.68 4.89
N PHE A 66 -12.67 -10.00 5.46
CA PHE A 66 -13.76 -10.59 6.23
C PHE A 66 -15.08 -10.68 5.46
N THR A 67 -15.01 -10.69 4.16
CA THR A 67 -16.18 -10.74 3.28
C THR A 67 -16.24 -12.05 2.50
N PRO A 68 -17.43 -12.70 2.39
CA PRO A 68 -18.66 -12.37 3.10
C PRO A 68 -18.49 -12.48 4.63
N ASN A 69 -19.13 -11.56 5.37
CA ASN A 69 -18.94 -11.49 6.81
C ASN A 69 -19.43 -12.76 7.51
N LYS A 70 -18.57 -13.40 8.28
CA LYS A 70 -18.85 -14.66 8.97
C LYS A 70 -19.55 -14.50 10.32
N ASP A 71 -19.48 -13.30 10.93
CA ASP A 71 -20.01 -12.99 12.25
C ASP A 71 -20.35 -11.49 12.38
N ILE A 72 -20.95 -11.12 13.52
CA ILE A 72 -21.36 -9.74 13.81
C ILE A 72 -20.15 -8.80 13.83
N LYS A 73 -19.03 -9.23 14.40
CA LYS A 73 -17.82 -8.41 14.53
C LYS A 73 -17.23 -8.05 13.17
N SER A 74 -17.15 -9.01 12.27
CA SER A 74 -16.68 -8.74 10.90
C SER A 74 -17.65 -7.82 10.14
N ALA A 75 -18.97 -7.96 10.36
CA ALA A 75 -19.96 -7.07 9.79
C ALA A 75 -19.86 -5.63 10.34
N GLU A 76 -19.59 -5.48 11.64
CA GLU A 76 -19.35 -4.17 12.26
C GLU A 76 -18.08 -3.50 11.70
N ASN A 77 -17.01 -4.25 11.46
CA ASN A 77 -15.80 -3.77 10.81
C ASN A 77 -16.11 -3.22 9.41
N SER A 78 -16.78 -4.00 8.57
CA SER A 78 -17.17 -3.58 7.22
C SER A 78 -18.10 -2.36 7.26
N LYS A 79 -19.04 -2.32 8.21
CA LYS A 79 -19.91 -1.16 8.44
C LYS A 79 -19.11 0.09 8.81
N SER A 80 -18.15 -0.04 9.71
CA SER A 80 -17.31 1.08 10.19
C SER A 80 -16.57 1.78 9.05
N ILE A 81 -15.91 1.03 8.17
CA ILE A 81 -15.20 1.62 7.02
C ILE A 81 -16.14 2.16 5.96
N ARG A 82 -17.31 1.52 5.75
CA ARG A 82 -18.37 2.04 4.85
C ARG A 82 -18.91 3.39 5.31
N GLU A 83 -19.23 3.52 6.59
CA GLU A 83 -19.74 4.76 7.16
C GLU A 83 -18.65 5.85 7.11
N PHE A 84 -17.39 5.50 7.37
CA PHE A 84 -16.29 6.43 7.23
C PHE A 84 -16.12 6.89 5.79
N ALA A 85 -16.08 5.99 4.83
CA ALA A 85 -15.97 6.32 3.41
C ALA A 85 -17.10 7.28 2.96
N LYS A 86 -18.33 7.01 3.38
CA LYS A 86 -19.50 7.86 3.10
C LYS A 86 -19.34 9.25 3.74
N ASN A 87 -18.94 9.32 5.01
CA ASN A 87 -18.81 10.58 5.75
C ASN A 87 -17.67 11.45 5.22
N GLN A 88 -16.60 10.84 4.73
CA GLN A 88 -15.47 11.54 4.11
C GLN A 88 -15.69 11.82 2.62
N GLY A 89 -16.71 11.20 2.00
CA GLY A 89 -16.98 11.34 0.58
C GLY A 89 -15.92 10.71 -0.31
N LEU A 90 -15.31 9.61 0.15
CA LEU A 90 -14.22 8.95 -0.58
C LEU A 90 -14.66 8.51 -1.98
N SER A 91 -13.84 8.79 -2.98
CA SER A 91 -14.07 8.35 -4.35
C SER A 91 -13.83 6.85 -4.53
N TRP A 92 -12.94 6.27 -3.72
CA TRP A 92 -12.50 4.89 -3.81
C TRP A 92 -12.94 4.08 -2.59
N TYR A 93 -14.19 3.67 -2.61
CA TYR A 93 -14.73 2.67 -1.69
C TYR A 93 -15.31 1.51 -2.51
N PHE A 94 -14.73 0.33 -2.35
CA PHE A 94 -15.12 -0.87 -3.07
C PHE A 94 -16.08 -1.71 -2.24
N GLU A 95 -17.37 -1.53 -2.45
CA GLU A 95 -18.41 -2.17 -1.65
C GLU A 95 -18.36 -3.69 -1.76
N GLN A 96 -18.60 -4.37 -0.65
CA GLN A 96 -18.69 -5.81 -0.54
C GLN A 96 -19.64 -6.39 -1.59
N GLY A 97 -19.21 -7.46 -2.27
CA GLY A 97 -19.99 -8.15 -3.31
C GLY A 97 -20.01 -7.47 -4.67
N LYS A 98 -19.36 -6.30 -4.82
CA LYS A 98 -19.25 -5.59 -6.11
C LYS A 98 -17.82 -5.56 -6.65
N SER A 99 -16.86 -5.93 -5.86
CA SER A 99 -15.43 -5.89 -6.20
C SER A 99 -14.71 -7.14 -5.68
N GLY A 100 -13.48 -7.33 -6.12
CA GLY A 100 -12.60 -8.42 -5.72
C GLY A 100 -11.62 -8.03 -4.63
N VAL A 101 -10.52 -8.78 -4.59
CA VAL A 101 -9.40 -8.59 -3.66
C VAL A 101 -8.68 -7.29 -3.97
N GLU A 102 -8.30 -6.53 -2.94
CA GLU A 102 -7.68 -5.19 -3.06
C GLU A 102 -6.50 -5.15 -4.02
N HIS A 103 -5.58 -6.10 -3.93
CA HIS A 103 -4.39 -6.12 -4.77
C HIS A 103 -4.65 -6.51 -6.25
N ALA A 104 -5.83 -6.99 -6.58
CA ALA A 104 -6.29 -7.20 -7.94
C ALA A 104 -7.12 -6.01 -8.44
N ILE A 105 -8.09 -5.55 -7.62
CA ILE A 105 -9.04 -4.53 -8.06
C ILE A 105 -8.39 -3.15 -8.23
N LEU A 106 -7.42 -2.76 -7.39
CA LEU A 106 -6.82 -1.43 -7.49
C LEU A 106 -6.04 -1.21 -8.79
N PRO A 107 -5.22 -2.17 -9.28
CA PRO A 107 -4.64 -2.09 -10.62
C PRO A 107 -5.69 -2.08 -11.74
N GLU A 108 -6.70 -2.95 -11.66
CA GLU A 108 -7.76 -3.05 -12.68
C GLU A 108 -8.60 -1.78 -12.79
N ALA A 109 -8.86 -1.13 -11.66
CA ALA A 109 -9.60 0.13 -11.60
C ALA A 109 -8.74 1.36 -11.94
N GLY A 110 -7.43 1.20 -12.13
CA GLY A 110 -6.51 2.29 -12.40
C GLY A 110 -6.26 3.22 -11.21
N VAL A 111 -6.47 2.69 -10.00
CA VAL A 111 -6.24 3.43 -8.73
C VAL A 111 -4.77 3.51 -8.39
N VAL A 112 -3.98 2.55 -8.85
CA VAL A 112 -2.53 2.47 -8.65
C VAL A 112 -1.80 2.50 -9.99
N ALA A 113 -0.74 3.29 -10.08
CA ALA A 113 0.03 3.48 -11.30
C ALA A 113 1.55 3.49 -11.06
N ALA A 114 2.32 3.40 -12.15
CA ALA A 114 3.77 3.49 -12.10
C ALA A 114 4.23 4.88 -11.65
N GLY A 115 5.25 4.92 -10.80
CA GLY A 115 5.83 6.15 -10.30
C GLY A 115 5.17 6.70 -9.04
N GLU A 116 4.10 6.12 -8.56
CA GLU A 116 3.39 6.55 -7.35
C GLU A 116 4.06 6.10 -6.05
N CYS A 117 3.79 6.85 -4.98
CA CYS A 117 4.15 6.54 -3.60
C CYS A 117 2.91 6.07 -2.85
N ILE A 118 2.86 4.77 -2.55
CA ILE A 118 1.67 4.08 -2.02
C ILE A 118 1.97 3.48 -0.65
N ILE A 119 1.08 3.70 0.31
CA ILE A 119 1.09 2.97 1.58
C ILE A 119 -0.20 2.19 1.76
N GLY A 120 -0.10 1.03 2.37
CA GLY A 120 -1.25 0.21 2.71
C GLY A 120 -1.11 -0.43 4.08
N ALA A 121 -2.23 -0.64 4.76
CA ALA A 121 -2.25 -1.37 6.01
C ALA A 121 -2.36 -2.90 5.79
N ASP A 122 -1.73 -3.38 4.75
CA ASP A 122 -1.64 -4.80 4.39
C ASP A 122 -0.20 -5.18 4.06
N SER A 123 0.22 -6.37 4.48
CA SER A 123 1.58 -6.87 4.29
C SER A 123 1.94 -7.12 2.81
N HIS A 124 0.94 -7.29 1.94
CA HIS A 124 1.12 -7.53 0.50
C HIS A 124 1.08 -6.23 -0.33
N THR A 125 0.98 -5.06 0.31
CA THR A 125 0.96 -3.76 -0.39
C THR A 125 2.17 -3.56 -1.32
N CYS A 126 3.33 -4.14 -1.00
CA CYS A 126 4.54 -4.10 -1.84
C CYS A 126 4.34 -4.68 -3.26
N THR A 127 3.25 -5.40 -3.52
CA THR A 127 2.96 -6.01 -4.83
C THR A 127 2.89 -4.98 -5.96
N TYR A 128 2.48 -3.74 -5.68
CA TYR A 128 2.41 -2.68 -6.70
C TYR A 128 3.78 -2.22 -7.21
N GLY A 129 4.87 -2.65 -6.54
CA GLY A 129 6.22 -2.53 -7.07
C GLY A 129 6.41 -3.24 -8.42
N ALA A 130 5.65 -4.31 -8.69
CA ALA A 130 5.62 -4.98 -9.99
C ALA A 130 5.05 -4.10 -11.12
N LEU A 131 4.25 -3.08 -10.78
CA LEU A 131 3.70 -2.08 -11.69
C LEU A 131 4.60 -0.85 -11.83
N GLY A 132 5.70 -0.78 -11.06
CA GLY A 132 6.62 0.34 -11.10
C GLY A 132 6.32 1.45 -10.08
N ALA A 133 5.51 1.19 -9.05
CA ALA A 133 5.30 2.09 -7.91
C ALA A 133 6.34 1.85 -6.80
N PHE A 134 6.56 2.84 -5.93
CA PHE A 134 7.06 2.60 -4.58
C PHE A 134 5.86 2.30 -3.71
N SER A 135 5.76 1.08 -3.20
CA SER A 135 4.61 0.63 -2.44
C SER A 135 5.05 -0.20 -1.26
N THR A 136 4.50 0.08 -0.07
CA THR A 136 4.90 -0.62 1.16
C THR A 136 3.76 -0.77 2.14
N GLY A 137 3.77 -1.89 2.88
CA GLY A 137 2.91 -2.10 4.03
C GLY A 137 3.43 -1.31 5.24
N VAL A 138 2.51 -0.68 5.97
CA VAL A 138 2.81 0.10 7.18
C VAL A 138 1.81 -0.22 8.30
N GLY A 139 2.12 0.21 9.52
CA GLY A 139 1.25 0.02 10.67
C GLY A 139 -0.01 0.90 10.64
N THR A 140 -1.00 0.54 11.47
CA THR A 140 -2.28 1.28 11.54
C THR A 140 -2.13 2.74 11.96
N THR A 141 -1.13 3.07 12.77
CA THR A 141 -0.80 4.46 13.15
C THR A 141 -0.30 5.25 11.95
N ASP A 142 0.58 4.65 11.14
CA ASP A 142 1.10 5.28 9.93
C ASP A 142 0.01 5.48 8.87
N ILE A 143 -0.92 4.51 8.73
CA ILE A 143 -2.09 4.68 7.87
C ILE A 143 -2.98 5.84 8.35
N ALA A 144 -3.24 5.94 9.65
CA ALA A 144 -4.02 7.05 10.20
C ALA A 144 -3.33 8.39 9.93
N THR A 145 -2.01 8.46 10.10
CA THR A 145 -1.20 9.63 9.79
C THR A 145 -1.26 9.96 8.29
N GLY A 146 -1.06 8.96 7.43
CA GLY A 146 -1.16 9.13 5.98
C GLY A 146 -2.52 9.63 5.52
N MET A 147 -3.62 9.10 6.09
CA MET A 147 -4.98 9.58 5.82
C MET A 147 -5.19 11.04 6.26
N ALA A 148 -4.55 11.45 7.35
CA ALA A 148 -4.69 12.80 7.90
C ALA A 148 -3.81 13.83 7.19
N MET A 149 -2.56 13.48 6.91
CA MET A 149 -1.51 14.42 6.47
C MET A 149 -1.22 14.36 4.96
N GLY A 150 -1.44 13.22 4.32
CA GLY A 150 -1.06 13.01 2.92
C GLY A 150 0.43 12.84 2.68
N GLU A 151 1.19 12.69 3.74
CA GLU A 151 2.65 12.49 3.72
C GLU A 151 3.08 11.58 4.87
N LEU A 152 4.22 10.93 4.69
CA LEU A 152 4.81 10.08 5.71
C LEU A 152 6.33 10.13 5.60
N TRP A 153 7.01 9.94 6.73
CA TRP A 153 8.46 9.79 6.73
C TRP A 153 8.88 8.39 6.30
N PHE A 154 9.98 8.31 5.57
CA PHE A 154 10.58 7.05 5.13
C PHE A 154 12.08 7.06 5.35
N LYS A 155 12.62 5.91 5.74
CA LYS A 155 14.04 5.63 5.58
C LYS A 155 14.21 5.00 4.20
N VAL A 156 14.91 5.70 3.31
CA VAL A 156 15.14 5.22 1.93
C VAL A 156 15.79 3.82 1.98
N PRO A 157 15.15 2.78 1.41
CA PRO A 157 15.67 1.42 1.50
C PRO A 157 16.91 1.22 0.63
N SER A 158 17.77 0.30 1.05
CA SER A 158 18.77 -0.29 0.15
C SER A 158 18.06 -1.22 -0.85
N ALA A 159 18.68 -1.45 -2.01
CA ALA A 159 18.14 -2.29 -3.05
C ALA A 159 19.07 -3.47 -3.34
N ILE A 160 18.48 -4.66 -3.50
CA ILE A 160 19.15 -5.86 -3.99
C ILE A 160 18.67 -6.10 -5.43
N LYS A 161 19.61 -6.27 -6.36
CA LYS A 161 19.31 -6.57 -7.76
C LYS A 161 19.47 -8.05 -8.03
N PHE A 162 18.38 -8.72 -8.36
CA PHE A 162 18.39 -10.09 -8.89
C PHE A 162 18.33 -10.06 -10.40
N VAL A 163 19.28 -10.73 -11.07
CA VAL A 163 19.32 -10.85 -12.52
C VAL A 163 18.98 -12.29 -12.88
N LEU A 164 17.79 -12.48 -13.45
CA LEU A 164 17.33 -13.78 -13.91
C LEU A 164 17.92 -14.05 -15.30
N THR A 165 18.60 -15.19 -15.48
CA THR A 165 19.22 -15.61 -16.74
C THR A 165 18.66 -16.94 -17.20
N GLY A 166 18.65 -17.18 -18.53
CA GLY A 166 18.12 -18.40 -19.12
C GLY A 166 16.59 -18.36 -19.29
N LYS A 167 15.98 -19.53 -19.32
CA LYS A 167 14.51 -19.70 -19.45
C LYS A 167 13.98 -20.52 -18.29
N PRO A 168 12.82 -20.17 -17.73
CA PRO A 168 12.20 -20.98 -16.69
C PRO A 168 11.85 -22.37 -17.22
N GLY A 169 11.96 -23.38 -16.37
CA GLY A 169 11.54 -24.75 -16.70
C GLY A 169 10.02 -24.83 -16.86
N LYS A 170 9.56 -25.96 -17.41
CA LYS A 170 8.13 -26.26 -17.52
C LYS A 170 7.51 -26.22 -16.10
N TYR A 171 6.37 -25.54 -15.95
CA TYR A 171 5.63 -25.36 -14.68
C TYR A 171 6.27 -24.39 -13.68
N VAL A 172 7.37 -23.70 -13.98
CA VAL A 172 7.91 -22.63 -13.16
C VAL A 172 7.18 -21.33 -13.46
N SER A 173 6.57 -20.73 -12.45
CA SER A 173 5.82 -19.48 -12.52
C SER A 173 6.57 -18.31 -11.86
N GLY A 174 6.06 -17.11 -12.00
CA GLY A 174 6.59 -15.93 -11.28
C GLY A 174 6.56 -16.10 -9.76
N LYS A 175 5.56 -16.83 -9.22
CA LYS A 175 5.47 -17.13 -7.79
C LYS A 175 6.65 -17.99 -7.30
N ASP A 176 7.05 -18.99 -8.07
CA ASP A 176 8.20 -19.83 -7.71
C ASP A 176 9.48 -19.02 -7.66
N ILE A 177 9.64 -18.10 -8.62
CA ILE A 177 10.80 -17.20 -8.71
C ILE A 177 10.86 -16.28 -7.49
N ILE A 178 9.77 -15.61 -7.14
CA ILE A 178 9.78 -14.67 -6.00
C ILE A 178 9.95 -15.37 -4.66
N ILE A 179 9.38 -16.56 -4.48
CA ILE A 179 9.58 -17.36 -3.29
C ILE A 179 11.06 -17.77 -3.15
N HIS A 180 11.69 -18.17 -4.25
CA HIS A 180 13.11 -18.51 -4.26
C HIS A 180 13.99 -17.30 -3.92
N ILE A 181 13.71 -16.13 -4.51
CA ILE A 181 14.39 -14.87 -4.18
C ILE A 181 14.22 -14.54 -2.69
N CYS A 182 12.99 -14.65 -2.17
CA CYS A 182 12.71 -14.38 -0.76
C CYS A 182 13.53 -15.30 0.17
N LEU A 183 13.64 -16.57 -0.16
CA LEU A 183 14.46 -17.52 0.60
C LEU A 183 15.94 -17.08 0.63
N LEU A 184 16.48 -16.62 -0.49
CA LEU A 184 17.91 -16.25 -0.59
C LEU A 184 18.27 -15.05 0.30
N TYR A 185 17.43 -14.00 0.37
CA TYR A 185 17.77 -12.82 1.18
C TYR A 185 17.27 -12.91 2.64
N THR A 186 16.43 -13.87 2.97
CA THR A 186 15.98 -14.12 4.36
C THR A 186 16.79 -15.19 5.07
N SER A 187 17.51 -16.04 4.34
CA SER A 187 18.34 -17.09 4.94
C SER A 187 19.63 -16.58 5.61
N ASP A 188 20.02 -15.35 5.32
CA ASP A 188 21.21 -14.70 5.89
C ASP A 188 20.87 -13.69 7.00
N ALA A 189 19.63 -13.69 7.51
CA ALA A 189 19.14 -12.78 8.55
C ALA A 189 19.17 -13.42 9.94
#